data_27000e7777745f512d6a6a3af23d902f
#
_entry.id   27000e7777745f512d6a6a3af23d902f
#
_cell.length_a   1.000
_cell.length_b   1.000
_cell.length_c   1.000
_cell.angle_alpha   90.00
_cell.angle_beta   90.00
_cell.angle_gamma   90.00
#
_symmetry.space_group_name_H-M   'P 1'
#
loop_
_entity.id
_entity.type
_entity.pdbx_description
1 polymer ?
#
loop_
_entity_poly.entity_id
_entity_poly.type
_entity_poly.pdbx_seq_one_letter_code
_entity_poly.pdbx_strand_id
1 'polypeptide(L)'
;ILDIHGGPHLSYGAVYYHEMQYWASHGYFVIYCNPRGGEGRGNEFGLLSGKFGTIDYDDIMAFCDAALEAYPAMDAGRMGVTGGSYGGFMTNWIIGHTDRFAAACAQRSIANWVSFEHTTDIGYFFTPSQISSDTRTDVEKLWWHSPLKYAPNAKTPTLFIHSEQDYRCWMSEGLSMFTALKRNGTPTRLVLF
;
A
#
# COMPACT_ATOMS: atom_id res chain seq x y z
N ILE A 1 8.50 -6.50 -10.25
CA ILE A 1 8.14 -5.64 -9.12
C ILE A 1 6.87 -4.88 -9.50
N LEU A 2 5.81 -5.01 -8.69
CA LEU A 2 4.65 -4.13 -8.72
C LEU A 2 4.94 -2.90 -7.87
N ASP A 3 4.87 -1.70 -8.45
CA ASP A 3 5.01 -0.44 -7.76
C ASP A 3 3.69 0.31 -7.70
N ILE A 4 3.26 0.71 -6.49
CA ILE A 4 1.96 1.33 -6.24
C ILE A 4 2.19 2.78 -5.80
N HIS A 5 1.65 3.74 -6.59
CA HIS A 5 1.80 5.16 -6.30
C HIS A 5 1.13 5.59 -4.99
N GLY A 6 1.52 6.74 -4.49
CA GLY A 6 0.87 7.38 -3.33
C GLY A 6 -0.42 8.12 -3.71
N GLY A 7 -1.02 8.77 -2.76
CA GLY A 7 -2.23 9.58 -2.94
C GLY A 7 -3.40 9.08 -2.11
N PRO A 8 -4.42 8.40 -2.65
CA PRO A 8 -4.58 7.80 -4.00
C PRO A 8 -4.80 8.76 -5.15
N HIS A 9 -5.24 10.00 -4.91
CA HIS A 9 -5.49 11.04 -5.92
C HIS A 9 -4.18 11.54 -6.55
N LEU A 10 -3.48 10.65 -7.22
CA LEU A 10 -2.29 10.85 -8.06
C LEU A 10 -2.38 9.90 -9.24
N SER A 11 -1.41 9.99 -10.16
CA SER A 11 -1.28 9.03 -11.25
C SER A 11 0.18 8.86 -11.67
N TYR A 12 0.55 7.65 -12.00
CA TYR A 12 1.76 7.40 -12.78
C TYR A 12 1.50 7.68 -14.27
N GLY A 13 2.49 8.23 -14.93
CA GLY A 13 2.48 8.49 -16.36
C GLY A 13 3.68 7.87 -17.06
N ALA A 14 3.72 7.99 -18.39
CA ALA A 14 4.83 7.53 -19.22
C ALA A 14 6.00 8.56 -19.17
N VAL A 15 6.58 8.74 -17.99
CA VAL A 15 7.72 9.64 -17.74
C VAL A 15 8.86 8.89 -17.08
N TYR A 16 10.02 9.53 -17.00
CA TYR A 16 11.18 8.95 -16.35
C TYR A 16 10.99 8.92 -14.82
N TYR A 17 10.97 7.73 -14.24
CA TYR A 17 11.05 7.51 -12.80
C TYR A 17 12.37 6.82 -12.47
N HIS A 18 13.26 7.49 -11.76
CA HIS A 18 14.59 6.97 -11.42
C HIS A 18 14.54 5.62 -10.72
N GLU A 19 13.69 5.47 -9.72
CA GLU A 19 13.54 4.22 -8.94
C GLU A 19 13.15 3.03 -9.83
N MET A 20 12.17 3.21 -10.71
CA MET A 20 11.73 2.18 -11.66
C MET A 20 12.84 1.81 -12.65
N GLN A 21 13.60 2.80 -13.15
CA GLN A 21 14.72 2.57 -14.04
C GLN A 21 15.87 1.86 -13.33
N TYR A 22 16.11 2.20 -12.07
CA TYR A 22 17.11 1.53 -11.25
C TYR A 22 16.78 0.03 -11.10
N TRP A 23 15.54 -0.33 -10.76
CA TRP A 23 15.14 -1.74 -10.68
C TRP A 23 15.22 -2.45 -12.04
N ALA A 24 14.77 -1.79 -13.10
CA ALA A 24 14.86 -2.35 -14.45
C ALA A 24 16.30 -2.61 -14.88
N SER A 25 17.25 -1.73 -14.54
CA SER A 25 18.68 -1.92 -14.80
C SER A 25 19.30 -3.10 -14.04
N HIS A 26 18.66 -3.56 -12.96
CA HIS A 26 19.04 -4.73 -12.19
C HIS A 26 18.29 -6.02 -12.61
N GLY A 27 17.62 -6.00 -13.76
CA GLY A 27 16.99 -7.17 -14.36
C GLY A 27 15.57 -7.47 -13.88
N TYR A 28 14.90 -6.50 -13.24
CA TYR A 28 13.51 -6.64 -12.85
C TYR A 28 12.56 -6.11 -13.92
N PHE A 29 11.47 -6.79 -14.17
CA PHE A 29 10.28 -6.17 -14.73
C PHE A 29 9.68 -5.25 -13.67
N VAL A 30 9.32 -4.03 -14.07
CA VAL A 30 8.61 -3.08 -13.19
C VAL A 30 7.26 -2.80 -13.81
N ILE A 31 6.21 -3.10 -13.08
CA ILE A 31 4.83 -2.89 -13.50
C ILE A 31 4.12 -1.93 -12.55
N TYR A 32 3.29 -1.07 -13.09
CA TYR A 32 2.50 -0.10 -12.34
C TYR A 32 1.20 0.21 -13.08
N CYS A 33 0.18 0.60 -12.35
CA CYS A 33 -1.11 1.03 -12.91
C CYS A 33 -1.68 2.19 -12.11
N ASN A 34 -2.74 2.79 -12.66
CA ASN A 34 -3.56 3.77 -11.97
C ASN A 34 -4.91 3.11 -11.65
N PRO A 35 -5.11 2.58 -10.43
CA PRO A 35 -6.36 1.97 -10.02
C PRO A 35 -7.44 3.03 -9.80
N ARG A 36 -8.69 2.61 -9.64
CA ARG A 36 -9.76 3.51 -9.16
C ARG A 36 -9.34 4.17 -7.85
N GLY A 37 -9.65 5.45 -7.71
CA GLY A 37 -9.12 6.34 -6.69
C GLY A 37 -7.99 7.24 -7.20
N GLY A 38 -7.35 6.87 -8.32
CA GLY A 38 -6.32 7.68 -8.99
C GLY A 38 -6.91 8.79 -9.86
N GLU A 39 -6.03 9.64 -10.37
CA GLU A 39 -6.39 10.78 -11.22
C GLU A 39 -6.33 10.46 -12.71
N GLY A 40 -6.80 11.41 -13.54
CA GLY A 40 -6.68 11.39 -15.00
C GLY A 40 -7.84 10.75 -15.76
N ARG A 41 -8.86 10.21 -15.06
CA ARG A 41 -10.04 9.55 -15.68
C ARG A 41 -11.38 10.11 -15.19
N GLY A 42 -11.37 11.33 -14.65
CA GLY A 42 -12.58 12.01 -14.16
C GLY A 42 -12.96 11.66 -12.72
N ASN A 43 -13.94 12.40 -12.18
CA ASN A 43 -14.28 12.35 -10.77
C ASN A 43 -14.85 11.00 -10.33
N GLU A 44 -15.66 10.35 -11.16
CA GLU A 44 -16.24 9.04 -10.82
C GLU A 44 -15.17 7.96 -10.64
N PHE A 45 -14.15 7.96 -11.49
CA PHE A 45 -13.01 7.07 -11.36
C PHE A 45 -12.17 7.39 -10.12
N GLY A 46 -11.98 8.68 -9.80
CA GLY A 46 -11.23 9.15 -8.64
C GLY A 46 -11.93 8.94 -7.29
N LEU A 47 -13.23 8.64 -7.29
CA LEU A 47 -14.02 8.53 -6.06
C LEU A 47 -13.81 7.17 -5.37
N LEU A 48 -12.93 7.14 -4.36
CA LEU A 48 -12.61 5.96 -3.56
C LEU A 48 -13.13 6.04 -2.11
N SER A 49 -13.81 7.13 -1.73
CA SER A 49 -14.25 7.36 -0.36
C SER A 49 -15.06 6.18 0.20
N GLY A 50 -14.61 5.66 1.34
CA GLY A 50 -15.21 4.50 2.00
C GLY A 50 -14.97 3.15 1.32
N LYS A 51 -14.04 3.08 0.33
CA LYS A 51 -13.77 1.87 -0.46
C LYS A 51 -12.28 1.47 -0.49
N PHE A 52 -11.45 2.07 0.33
CA PHE A 52 -10.03 1.73 0.42
C PHE A 52 -9.82 0.24 0.72
N GLY A 53 -8.95 -0.40 -0.02
CA GLY A 53 -8.68 -1.84 0.11
C GLY A 53 -9.77 -2.74 -0.49
N THR A 54 -10.67 -2.21 -1.29
CA THR A 54 -11.71 -2.99 -1.99
C THR A 54 -11.53 -2.91 -3.50
N ILE A 55 -12.21 -1.99 -4.18
CA ILE A 55 -12.17 -1.88 -5.64
C ILE A 55 -10.79 -1.48 -6.19
N ASP A 56 -10.01 -0.72 -5.43
CA ASP A 56 -8.63 -0.37 -5.74
C ASP A 56 -7.71 -1.60 -5.64
N TYR A 57 -7.89 -2.44 -4.62
CA TYR A 57 -7.19 -3.73 -4.50
C TYR A 57 -7.56 -4.66 -5.67
N ASP A 58 -8.84 -4.78 -6.00
CA ASP A 58 -9.30 -5.63 -7.10
C ASP A 58 -8.71 -5.18 -8.45
N ASP A 59 -8.65 -3.86 -8.70
CA ASP A 59 -8.03 -3.31 -9.91
C ASP A 59 -6.53 -3.65 -10.00
N ILE A 60 -5.82 -3.54 -8.90
CA ILE A 60 -4.39 -3.85 -8.83
C ILE A 60 -4.14 -5.35 -9.07
N MET A 61 -4.97 -6.22 -8.48
CA MET A 61 -4.84 -7.67 -8.68
C MET A 61 -5.16 -8.07 -10.13
N ALA A 62 -6.22 -7.50 -10.71
CA ALA A 62 -6.57 -7.73 -12.11
C ALA A 62 -5.48 -7.21 -13.07
N PHE A 63 -4.88 -6.05 -12.76
CA PHE A 63 -3.73 -5.55 -13.52
C PHE A 63 -2.53 -6.50 -13.47
N CYS A 64 -2.23 -7.08 -12.32
CA CYS A 64 -1.16 -8.07 -12.21
C CYS A 64 -1.43 -9.31 -13.10
N ASP A 65 -2.68 -9.78 -13.17
CA ASP A 65 -3.06 -10.90 -14.02
C ASP A 65 -2.88 -10.55 -15.50
N ALA A 66 -3.38 -9.40 -15.92
CA ALA A 66 -3.23 -8.92 -17.28
C ALA A 66 -1.75 -8.71 -17.68
N ALA A 67 -0.93 -8.21 -16.76
CA ALA A 67 0.50 -8.04 -17.02
C ALA A 67 1.23 -9.38 -17.20
N LEU A 68 0.93 -10.37 -16.37
CA LEU A 68 1.51 -11.72 -16.51
C LEU A 68 1.08 -12.41 -17.81
N GLU A 69 -0.17 -12.23 -18.24
CA GLU A 69 -0.67 -12.73 -19.50
C GLU A 69 0.02 -12.05 -20.70
N ALA A 70 0.16 -10.72 -20.65
CA ALA A 70 0.75 -9.94 -21.73
C ALA A 70 2.28 -10.14 -21.85
N TYR A 71 2.95 -10.47 -20.77
CA TYR A 71 4.41 -10.60 -20.68
C TYR A 71 4.83 -11.96 -20.10
N PRO A 72 4.79 -13.05 -20.88
CA PRO A 72 5.10 -14.41 -20.40
C PRO A 72 6.53 -14.61 -19.89
N ALA A 73 7.43 -13.63 -20.14
CA ALA A 73 8.79 -13.64 -19.59
C ALA A 73 8.83 -13.27 -18.10
N MET A 74 7.73 -12.73 -17.54
CA MET A 74 7.60 -12.44 -16.12
C MET A 74 7.36 -13.74 -15.34
N ASP A 75 8.06 -13.89 -14.22
CA ASP A 75 7.91 -15.04 -13.33
C ASP A 75 6.89 -14.73 -12.22
N ALA A 76 5.72 -15.35 -12.30
CA ALA A 76 4.65 -15.19 -11.32
C ALA A 76 5.06 -15.66 -9.90
N GLY A 77 6.01 -16.60 -9.78
CA GLY A 77 6.51 -17.09 -8.49
C GLY A 77 7.54 -16.15 -7.83
N ARG A 78 8.00 -15.11 -8.53
CA ARG A 78 9.01 -14.15 -8.06
C ARG A 78 8.53 -12.71 -8.11
N MET A 79 7.24 -12.48 -7.91
CA MET A 79 6.68 -11.14 -7.84
C MET A 79 6.99 -10.47 -6.49
N GLY A 80 7.42 -9.22 -6.54
CA GLY A 80 7.52 -8.34 -5.38
C GLY A 80 6.51 -7.21 -5.47
N VAL A 81 6.08 -6.68 -4.32
CA VAL A 81 5.19 -5.51 -4.24
C VAL A 81 5.80 -4.41 -3.37
N THR A 82 5.68 -3.17 -3.82
CA THR A 82 6.15 -2.00 -3.07
C THR A 82 5.26 -0.79 -3.33
N GLY A 83 5.36 0.18 -2.44
CA GLY A 83 4.74 1.47 -2.59
C GLY A 83 4.91 2.32 -1.34
N GLY A 84 4.71 3.62 -1.50
CA GLY A 84 4.84 4.59 -0.41
C GLY A 84 3.52 5.31 -0.11
N SER A 85 3.30 5.72 1.15
CA SER A 85 2.09 6.43 1.56
C SER A 85 0.83 5.58 1.32
N TYR A 86 -0.11 6.00 0.49
CA TYR A 86 -1.22 5.14 0.04
C TYR A 86 -0.70 3.82 -0.58
N GLY A 87 0.35 3.86 -1.40
CA GLY A 87 0.98 2.64 -1.92
C GLY A 87 1.55 1.73 -0.82
N GLY A 88 2.05 2.32 0.27
CA GLY A 88 2.47 1.60 1.48
C GLY A 88 1.29 0.99 2.25
N PHE A 89 0.17 1.73 2.36
CA PHE A 89 -1.11 1.19 2.85
C PHE A 89 -1.54 -0.02 2.03
N MET A 90 -1.56 0.11 0.71
CA MET A 90 -1.97 -0.96 -0.19
C MET A 90 -1.01 -2.16 -0.14
N THR A 91 0.29 -1.93 -0.01
CA THR A 91 1.28 -3.00 0.21
C THR A 91 0.98 -3.77 1.50
N ASN A 92 0.70 -3.07 2.61
CA ASN A 92 0.30 -3.69 3.87
C ASN A 92 -1.04 -4.45 3.74
N TRP A 93 -2.00 -3.89 2.99
CA TRP A 93 -3.29 -4.52 2.71
C TRP A 93 -3.11 -5.82 1.95
N ILE A 94 -2.35 -5.78 0.86
CA ILE A 94 -2.08 -6.92 -0.02
C ILE A 94 -1.50 -8.11 0.77
N ILE A 95 -0.47 -7.90 1.57
CA ILE A 95 0.17 -9.00 2.31
C ILE A 95 -0.73 -9.63 3.39
N GLY A 96 -1.76 -8.91 3.84
CA GLY A 96 -2.79 -9.43 4.74
C GLY A 96 -3.92 -10.21 4.04
N HIS A 97 -4.01 -10.12 2.71
CA HIS A 97 -5.13 -10.67 1.92
C HIS A 97 -4.72 -11.70 0.87
N THR A 98 -3.44 -11.79 0.51
CA THR A 98 -2.95 -12.77 -0.48
C THR A 98 -1.50 -13.14 -0.22
N ASP A 99 -1.14 -14.39 -0.53
CA ASP A 99 0.24 -14.91 -0.50
C ASP A 99 0.91 -14.84 -1.91
N ARG A 100 0.35 -14.06 -2.84
CA ARG A 100 0.80 -13.97 -4.23
C ARG A 100 2.24 -13.47 -4.38
N PHE A 101 2.69 -12.61 -3.49
CA PHE A 101 3.98 -11.92 -3.59
C PHE A 101 5.06 -12.62 -2.78
N ALA A 102 6.22 -12.87 -3.41
CA ALA A 102 7.37 -13.49 -2.76
C ALA A 102 8.09 -12.57 -1.75
N ALA A 103 7.94 -11.25 -1.93
CA ALA A 103 8.48 -10.23 -1.01
C ALA A 103 7.67 -8.94 -1.12
N ALA A 104 7.69 -8.15 -0.04
CA ALA A 104 7.06 -6.83 0.01
C ALA A 104 8.00 -5.77 0.60
N CYS A 105 7.82 -4.52 0.16
CA CYS A 105 8.48 -3.36 0.76
C CYS A 105 7.47 -2.24 0.98
N ALA A 106 7.04 -2.03 2.22
CA ALA A 106 6.11 -0.96 2.58
C ALA A 106 6.89 0.27 3.04
N GLN A 107 6.75 1.37 2.28
CA GLN A 107 7.49 2.61 2.54
C GLN A 107 6.53 3.66 3.13
N ARG A 108 6.93 4.33 4.24
CA ARG A 108 6.11 5.38 4.87
C ARG A 108 4.61 5.04 4.82
N SER A 109 4.29 3.85 5.32
CA SER A 109 3.00 3.21 5.12
C SER A 109 1.96 3.63 6.16
N ILE A 110 0.70 3.31 5.89
CA ILE A 110 -0.39 3.40 6.86
C ILE A 110 -0.77 1.97 7.28
N ALA A 111 -0.95 1.75 8.57
CA ALA A 111 -1.33 0.46 9.15
C ALA A 111 -2.70 0.48 9.82
N ASN A 112 -3.04 1.59 10.48
CA ASN A 112 -4.21 1.68 11.34
C ASN A 112 -4.87 3.07 11.21
N TRP A 113 -6.05 3.12 10.61
CA TRP A 113 -6.79 4.37 10.41
C TRP A 113 -7.24 5.03 11.72
N VAL A 114 -7.38 4.26 12.81
CA VAL A 114 -7.73 4.80 14.13
C VAL A 114 -6.59 5.64 14.69
N SER A 115 -5.34 5.15 14.65
CA SER A 115 -4.17 5.93 15.08
C SER A 115 -3.84 7.04 14.09
N PHE A 116 -3.91 6.74 12.79
CA PHE A 116 -3.61 7.70 11.73
C PHE A 116 -4.44 8.98 11.83
N GLU A 117 -5.75 8.90 12.13
CA GLU A 117 -6.62 10.06 12.30
C GLU A 117 -6.06 11.09 13.31
N HIS A 118 -5.41 10.61 14.38
CA HIS A 118 -4.98 11.45 15.49
C HIS A 118 -3.48 11.78 15.50
N THR A 119 -2.68 11.11 14.69
CA THR A 119 -1.22 11.28 14.69
C THR A 119 -0.69 12.02 13.47
N THR A 120 -1.40 12.00 12.34
CA THR A 120 -1.00 12.69 11.12
C THR A 120 -1.41 14.17 11.12
N ASP A 121 -0.67 14.98 10.39
CA ASP A 121 -0.97 16.41 10.18
C ASP A 121 -2.27 16.66 9.38
N ILE A 122 -2.79 15.64 8.68
CA ILE A 122 -4.00 15.72 7.84
C ILE A 122 -5.19 14.90 8.38
N GLY A 123 -5.03 14.20 9.50
CA GLY A 123 -5.99 13.17 9.95
C GLY A 123 -7.40 13.68 10.16
N TYR A 124 -7.55 14.90 10.68
CA TYR A 124 -8.83 15.52 10.99
C TYR A 124 -9.79 15.66 9.79
N PHE A 125 -9.26 15.71 8.57
CA PHE A 125 -10.08 15.77 7.35
C PHE A 125 -9.85 14.58 6.41
N PHE A 126 -8.61 14.07 6.34
CA PHE A 126 -8.25 13.02 5.39
C PHE A 126 -8.96 11.70 5.74
N THR A 127 -8.86 11.25 7.00
CA THR A 127 -9.50 9.99 7.42
C THR A 127 -11.01 10.00 7.17
N PRO A 128 -11.80 10.99 7.64
CA PRO A 128 -13.23 10.98 7.37
C PRO A 128 -13.57 11.13 5.88
N SER A 129 -12.78 11.84 5.08
CA SER A 129 -13.03 11.98 3.65
C SER A 129 -12.71 10.69 2.87
N GLN A 130 -11.66 9.97 3.25
CA GLN A 130 -11.19 8.78 2.53
C GLN A 130 -11.89 7.50 2.97
N ILE A 131 -12.13 7.34 4.27
CA ILE A 131 -12.78 6.14 4.83
C ILE A 131 -14.30 6.32 5.00
N SER A 132 -14.80 7.54 4.80
CA SER A 132 -16.21 7.89 5.09
C SER A 132 -16.61 7.53 6.51
N SER A 133 -15.70 7.73 7.47
CA SER A 133 -15.88 7.54 8.90
C SER A 133 -14.77 8.20 9.69
N ASP A 134 -15.01 8.41 10.98
CA ASP A 134 -14.03 8.87 11.95
C ASP A 134 -14.19 8.11 13.28
N THR A 135 -13.27 8.33 14.24
CA THR A 135 -13.29 7.64 15.55
C THR A 135 -14.52 7.96 16.40
N ARG A 136 -15.27 9.01 16.07
CA ARG A 136 -16.51 9.42 16.78
C ARG A 136 -17.77 8.81 16.19
N THR A 137 -17.72 8.44 14.91
CA THR A 137 -18.89 7.96 14.16
C THR A 137 -18.92 6.45 14.02
N ASP A 138 -17.85 5.82 13.54
CA ASP A 138 -17.76 4.38 13.34
C ASP A 138 -16.29 3.90 13.35
N VAL A 139 -15.77 3.61 14.55
CA VAL A 139 -14.40 3.11 14.73
C VAL A 139 -14.21 1.72 14.14
N GLU A 140 -15.25 0.91 14.11
CA GLU A 140 -15.20 -0.46 13.55
C GLU A 140 -14.95 -0.40 12.03
N LYS A 141 -15.52 0.58 11.34
CA LYS A 141 -15.23 0.82 9.92
C LYS A 141 -13.78 1.24 9.70
N LEU A 142 -13.22 2.12 10.54
CA LEU A 142 -11.81 2.47 10.49
C LEU A 142 -10.93 1.23 10.67
N TRP A 143 -11.24 0.40 11.66
CA TRP A 143 -10.52 -0.84 11.95
C TRP A 143 -10.66 -1.85 10.81
N TRP A 144 -11.83 -1.93 10.18
CA TRP A 144 -12.05 -2.80 9.02
C TRP A 144 -11.13 -2.44 7.85
N HIS A 145 -10.94 -1.14 7.58
CA HIS A 145 -10.05 -0.64 6.52
C HIS A 145 -8.57 -0.63 6.93
N SER A 146 -8.23 -0.98 8.16
CA SER A 146 -6.86 -0.95 8.67
C SER A 146 -6.10 -2.23 8.33
N PRO A 147 -4.99 -2.16 7.59
CA PRO A 147 -4.15 -3.34 7.27
C PRO A 147 -3.69 -4.11 8.51
N LEU A 148 -3.47 -3.41 9.63
CA LEU A 148 -3.04 -4.02 10.90
C LEU A 148 -4.01 -5.10 11.40
N LYS A 149 -5.30 -4.97 11.12
CA LYS A 149 -6.32 -5.98 11.43
C LYS A 149 -6.00 -7.34 10.80
N TYR A 150 -5.44 -7.31 9.60
CA TYR A 150 -5.17 -8.49 8.77
C TYR A 150 -3.72 -8.98 8.86
N ALA A 151 -2.88 -8.28 9.61
CA ALA A 151 -1.48 -8.65 9.80
C ALA A 151 -1.27 -10.11 10.27
N PRO A 152 -2.16 -10.72 11.09
CA PRO A 152 -2.04 -12.14 11.44
C PRO A 152 -2.04 -13.12 10.25
N ASN A 153 -2.61 -12.72 9.11
CA ASN A 153 -2.65 -13.55 7.90
C ASN A 153 -1.38 -13.42 7.06
N ALA A 154 -0.58 -12.36 7.26
CA ALA A 154 0.56 -12.04 6.42
C ALA A 154 1.69 -13.05 6.57
N LYS A 155 2.11 -13.67 5.46
CA LYS A 155 3.22 -14.61 5.38
C LYS A 155 4.38 -14.08 4.53
N THR A 156 4.12 -13.09 3.69
CA THR A 156 5.09 -12.49 2.77
C THR A 156 6.23 -11.81 3.53
N PRO A 157 7.50 -12.18 3.30
CA PRO A 157 8.65 -11.47 3.84
C PRO A 157 8.58 -9.98 3.50
N THR A 158 8.63 -9.12 4.52
CA THR A 158 8.35 -7.70 4.35
C THR A 158 9.44 -6.80 4.92
N LEU A 159 9.93 -5.87 4.10
CA LEU A 159 10.76 -4.74 4.51
C LEU A 159 9.87 -3.52 4.76
N PHE A 160 10.07 -2.86 5.89
CA PHE A 160 9.52 -1.54 6.17
C PHE A 160 10.61 -0.48 6.08
N ILE A 161 10.33 0.63 5.39
CA ILE A 161 11.23 1.78 5.31
C ILE A 161 10.44 3.01 5.78
N HIS A 162 10.95 3.72 6.78
CA HIS A 162 10.25 4.87 7.37
C HIS A 162 11.24 5.94 7.83
N SER A 163 10.86 7.21 7.67
CA SER A 163 11.59 8.32 8.27
C SER A 163 11.11 8.56 9.69
N GLU A 164 12.03 8.86 10.62
CA GLU A 164 11.69 9.22 12.01
C GLU A 164 10.94 10.55 12.11
N GLN A 165 11.11 11.43 11.11
CA GLN A 165 10.47 12.74 11.03
C GLN A 165 9.35 12.81 9.98
N ASP A 166 8.70 11.69 9.71
CA ASP A 166 7.52 11.67 8.86
C ASP A 166 6.27 12.05 9.66
N TYR A 167 5.79 13.26 9.46
CA TYR A 167 4.58 13.79 10.14
C TYR A 167 3.31 13.55 9.33
N ARG A 168 3.42 13.01 8.10
CA ARG A 168 2.30 12.62 7.24
C ARG A 168 1.85 11.19 7.53
N CYS A 169 2.75 10.25 7.35
CA CYS A 169 2.56 8.86 7.78
C CYS A 169 3.50 8.60 8.95
N TRP A 170 3.01 8.79 10.17
CA TRP A 170 3.85 8.67 11.35
C TRP A 170 4.58 7.34 11.42
N MET A 171 5.81 7.36 11.91
CA MET A 171 6.67 6.19 12.07
C MET A 171 5.97 5.04 12.83
N SER A 172 5.04 5.38 13.75
CA SER A 172 4.24 4.40 14.48
C SER A 172 3.43 3.47 13.58
N GLU A 173 3.03 3.92 12.40
CA GLU A 173 2.29 3.10 11.45
C GLU A 173 3.18 1.96 10.90
N GLY A 174 4.40 2.27 10.47
CA GLY A 174 5.38 1.26 10.06
C GLY A 174 5.80 0.33 11.20
N LEU A 175 6.02 0.89 12.39
CA LEU A 175 6.36 0.12 13.61
C LEU A 175 5.24 -0.85 14.00
N SER A 176 3.97 -0.45 13.87
CA SER A 176 2.82 -1.29 14.21
C SER A 176 2.77 -2.54 13.33
N MET A 177 2.87 -2.39 12.02
CA MET A 177 2.92 -3.54 11.09
C MET A 177 4.16 -4.39 11.31
N PHE A 178 5.35 -3.78 11.41
CA PHE A 178 6.58 -4.50 11.70
C PHE A 178 6.45 -5.36 12.96
N THR A 179 5.93 -4.79 14.06
CA THR A 179 5.73 -5.50 15.32
C THR A 179 4.74 -6.65 15.18
N ALA A 180 3.63 -6.42 14.47
CA ALA A 180 2.62 -7.44 14.22
C ALA A 180 3.19 -8.63 13.44
N LEU A 181 3.95 -8.36 12.36
CA LEU A 181 4.59 -9.41 11.57
C LEU A 181 5.68 -10.16 12.36
N LYS A 182 6.47 -9.45 13.20
CA LYS A 182 7.44 -10.11 14.10
C LYS A 182 6.76 -11.07 15.06
N ARG A 183 5.66 -10.65 15.68
CA ARG A 183 4.88 -11.51 16.59
C ARG A 183 4.26 -12.71 15.88
N ASN A 184 3.94 -12.55 14.61
CA ASN A 184 3.39 -13.61 13.76
C ASN A 184 4.46 -14.59 13.25
N GLY A 185 5.75 -14.31 13.47
CA GLY A 185 6.85 -15.13 12.96
C GLY A 185 7.18 -14.90 11.47
N THR A 186 6.53 -13.92 10.85
CA THR A 186 6.79 -13.55 9.45
C THR A 186 8.15 -12.86 9.33
N PRO A 187 9.02 -13.28 8.39
CA PRO A 187 10.30 -12.62 8.17
C PRO A 187 10.11 -11.13 7.88
N THR A 188 10.66 -10.27 8.71
CA THR A 188 10.48 -8.83 8.52
C THR A 188 11.67 -8.03 9.05
N ARG A 189 11.94 -6.91 8.40
CA ARG A 189 12.97 -5.93 8.75
C ARG A 189 12.38 -4.52 8.70
N LEU A 190 12.85 -3.66 9.59
CA LEU A 190 12.55 -2.23 9.61
C LEU A 190 13.85 -1.45 9.42
N VAL A 191 13.81 -0.46 8.54
CA VAL A 191 14.86 0.54 8.33
C VAL A 191 14.28 1.91 8.66
N LEU A 192 14.89 2.59 9.61
CA LEU A 192 14.59 3.97 10.00
C LEU A 192 15.74 4.88 9.57
N PHE A 193 15.44 6.13 9.20
CA PHE A 193 16.43 7.13 8.81
C PHE A 193 15.97 8.55 9.15
#